data_f7a643613a8df265dc7a14e30972e1eb
#
_entry.id   f7a643613a8df265dc7a14e30972e1eb
#
_cell.length_a   1.000
_cell.length_b   1.000
_cell.length_c   1.000
_cell.angle_alpha   90.00
_cell.angle_beta   90.00
_cell.angle_gamma   90.00
#
_symmetry.space_group_name_H-M   'P 1'
#
loop_
_entity.id
_entity.type
_entity.pdbx_description
1 polymer ?
#
loop_
_entity_poly.entity_id
_entity_poly.type
_entity_poly.pdbx_seq_one_letter_code
_entity_poly.pdbx_strand_id
1 'polypeptide(L)'
;MPACLTRRCTGKTCLRFATAIFPVNLGVRLLGGANLAAQRLAFTEQKMSTHRVYKSHEFMQPAEKEPIRSVVVESSHSVIVAWHVEPGQTIAPHIHPDGQDTWTILSGEGQYQIDEQGNTVAIVPGDIVVANKGQVHGVLCTSVGPLRFISVVAPLDAGYEPLSAKT
;
A
#
# COMPACT_ATOMS: atom_id res chain seq x y z
N MET A 1 -20.55 41.70 8.60
CA MET A 1 -21.61 40.71 8.83
C MET A 1 -22.29 40.44 7.50
N PRO A 2 -22.24 39.21 6.98
CA PRO A 2 -23.38 38.67 6.25
C PRO A 2 -23.81 37.32 6.79
N ALA A 3 -25.09 37.05 6.60
CA ALA A 3 -25.91 36.05 7.22
C ALA A 3 -25.63 34.61 6.76
N CYS A 4 -25.71 33.72 7.73
CA CYS A 4 -25.71 32.26 7.56
C CYS A 4 -27.07 31.81 7.03
N LEU A 5 -27.13 31.23 5.81
CA LEU A 5 -28.32 30.59 5.27
C LEU A 5 -28.29 29.11 5.60
N THR A 6 -29.09 28.70 6.55
CA THR A 6 -29.41 27.31 6.85
C THR A 6 -30.38 26.77 5.79
N ARG A 7 -29.96 25.77 5.00
CA ARG A 7 -30.90 24.97 4.18
C ARG A 7 -31.32 23.72 4.96
N ARG A 8 -32.63 23.67 5.25
CA ARG A 8 -33.31 22.44 5.70
C ARG A 8 -33.50 21.50 4.51
N CYS A 9 -32.99 20.27 4.64
CA CYS A 9 -33.42 19.20 3.72
C CYS A 9 -34.59 18.44 4.36
N THR A 10 -35.77 18.56 3.74
CA THR A 10 -36.92 17.69 3.96
C THR A 10 -37.01 16.72 2.78
N GLY A 11 -37.04 15.42 3.03
CA GLY A 11 -37.28 14.43 1.98
C GLY A 11 -37.08 13.00 2.50
N LYS A 12 -38.17 12.41 3.00
CA LYS A 12 -38.26 11.00 3.38
C LYS A 12 -38.31 10.13 2.14
N THR A 13 -37.39 9.18 1.98
CA THR A 13 -37.68 7.97 1.21
C THR A 13 -36.98 6.80 1.88
N CYS A 14 -37.80 5.99 2.55
CA CYS A 14 -37.40 4.78 3.24
C CYS A 14 -37.45 3.63 2.22
N LEU A 15 -36.29 3.10 1.79
CA LEU A 15 -36.24 1.88 0.99
C LEU A 15 -36.34 0.68 1.91
N ARG A 16 -37.43 -0.09 1.78
CA ARG A 16 -37.61 -1.40 2.43
C ARG A 16 -36.80 -2.44 1.66
N PHE A 17 -35.87 -3.08 2.34
CA PHE A 17 -35.25 -4.30 1.84
C PHE A 17 -36.19 -5.48 2.04
N ALA A 18 -36.58 -6.12 0.95
CA ALA A 18 -37.33 -7.35 0.97
C ALA A 18 -36.39 -8.54 1.20
N THR A 19 -36.64 -9.28 2.27
CA THR A 19 -35.96 -10.54 2.58
C THR A 19 -36.53 -11.64 1.68
N ALA A 20 -35.73 -12.13 0.73
CA ALA A 20 -36.10 -13.30 -0.07
C ALA A 20 -35.70 -14.56 0.69
N ILE A 21 -36.71 -15.33 1.08
CA ILE A 21 -36.60 -16.68 1.66
C ILE A 21 -36.54 -17.66 0.50
N PHE A 22 -35.42 -18.38 0.31
CA PHE A 22 -35.35 -19.52 -0.61
C PHE A 22 -35.58 -20.82 0.14
N PRO A 23 -36.41 -21.75 -0.37
CA PRO A 23 -36.65 -23.03 0.26
C PRO A 23 -35.47 -23.98 0.03
N VAL A 24 -35.06 -24.64 1.11
CA VAL A 24 -34.06 -25.70 1.13
C VAL A 24 -34.69 -26.99 0.57
N ASN A 25 -34.13 -27.53 -0.50
CA ASN A 25 -34.52 -28.85 -0.99
C ASN A 25 -33.48 -29.88 -0.51
N LEU A 26 -33.97 -30.81 0.30
CA LEU A 26 -33.25 -31.88 0.97
C LEU A 26 -33.08 -33.05 0.01
N GLY A 27 -31.88 -33.34 -0.44
CA GLY A 27 -31.55 -34.55 -1.20
C GLY A 27 -30.30 -35.21 -0.63
N VAL A 28 -30.48 -36.11 0.31
CA VAL A 28 -29.40 -36.91 0.92
C VAL A 28 -28.93 -37.98 -0.05
N ARG A 29 -27.64 -38.06 -0.32
CA ARG A 29 -26.95 -39.34 -0.57
C ARG A 29 -25.59 -39.35 0.12
N LEU A 30 -25.51 -40.19 1.13
CA LEU A 30 -24.30 -40.62 1.81
C LEU A 30 -23.47 -41.55 0.92
N LEU A 31 -22.22 -41.32 0.72
CA LEU A 31 -21.15 -42.33 0.62
C LEU A 31 -19.78 -41.67 0.70
N GLY A 32 -18.91 -42.17 1.60
CA GLY A 32 -17.45 -41.90 1.57
C GLY A 32 -17.01 -40.94 2.63
N GLY A 33 -16.86 -41.42 3.88
CA GLY A 33 -16.11 -40.71 4.91
C GLY A 33 -14.61 -40.71 4.61
N ALA A 34 -13.98 -39.60 4.74
CA ALA A 34 -12.67 -39.32 5.33
C ALA A 34 -12.21 -37.94 4.85
N ASN A 35 -11.87 -37.10 5.80
CA ASN A 35 -11.10 -35.87 5.62
C ASN A 35 -11.77 -34.51 5.40
N LEU A 36 -12.97 -34.32 5.88
CA LEU A 36 -13.55 -32.94 6.00
C LEU A 36 -13.14 -32.21 7.30
N ALA A 37 -12.43 -32.88 8.20
CA ALA A 37 -11.94 -32.26 9.44
C ALA A 37 -10.60 -31.54 9.30
N ALA A 38 -9.83 -31.79 8.24
CA ALA A 38 -8.50 -31.21 8.05
C ALA A 38 -8.50 -29.88 7.27
N GLN A 39 -9.60 -29.52 6.61
CA GLN A 39 -9.69 -28.26 5.86
C GLN A 39 -10.30 -27.07 6.64
N ARG A 40 -10.70 -27.29 7.89
CA ARG A 40 -11.22 -26.22 8.77
C ARG A 40 -10.19 -25.53 9.67
N LEU A 41 -8.90 -25.85 9.55
CA LEU A 41 -7.85 -25.36 10.45
C LEU A 41 -6.83 -24.42 9.79
N ALA A 42 -7.16 -23.78 8.69
CA ALA A 42 -6.25 -22.80 8.05
C ALA A 42 -6.86 -21.43 7.82
N PHE A 43 -7.98 -21.10 8.46
CA PHE A 43 -8.36 -19.72 8.65
C PHE A 43 -7.78 -19.29 10.00
N THR A 44 -6.44 -19.12 10.03
CA THR A 44 -5.83 -18.37 11.12
C THR A 44 -6.47 -16.99 11.09
N GLU A 45 -7.31 -16.71 12.10
CA GLU A 45 -7.73 -15.35 12.43
C GLU A 45 -6.45 -14.53 12.51
N GLN A 46 -6.16 -13.78 11.45
CA GLN A 46 -5.14 -12.76 11.49
C GLN A 46 -5.67 -11.75 12.50
N LYS A 47 -5.20 -11.89 13.75
CA LYS A 47 -5.55 -11.02 14.87
C LYS A 47 -5.27 -9.61 14.39
N MET A 48 -6.31 -8.90 13.96
CA MET A 48 -6.18 -7.53 13.52
C MET A 48 -5.53 -6.77 14.66
N SER A 49 -4.35 -6.24 14.40
CA SER A 49 -3.65 -5.39 15.37
C SER A 49 -4.62 -4.28 15.78
N THR A 50 -4.86 -4.15 17.08
CA THR A 50 -5.64 -3.03 17.63
C THR A 50 -4.85 -1.72 17.58
N HIS A 51 -3.54 -1.79 17.29
CA HIS A 51 -2.68 -0.63 17.10
C HIS A 51 -3.02 0.06 15.78
N ARG A 52 -3.34 1.35 15.85
CA ARG A 52 -3.85 2.14 14.71
C ARG A 52 -3.05 3.41 14.46
N VAL A 53 -2.10 3.72 15.31
CA VAL A 53 -1.26 4.92 15.21
C VAL A 53 0.20 4.49 15.29
N TYR A 54 0.96 4.76 14.24
CA TYR A 54 2.37 4.41 14.13
C TYR A 54 3.19 5.68 13.99
N LYS A 55 4.32 5.74 14.67
CA LYS A 55 5.27 6.84 14.54
C LYS A 55 6.29 6.46 13.47
N SER A 56 6.25 7.10 12.33
CA SER A 56 7.08 6.75 11.17
C SER A 56 8.58 6.69 11.48
N HIS A 57 9.07 7.60 12.34
CA HIS A 57 10.48 7.65 12.71
C HIS A 57 11.00 6.41 13.44
N GLU A 58 10.10 5.63 14.10
CA GLU A 58 10.47 4.37 14.77
C GLU A 58 10.81 3.25 13.77
N PHE A 59 10.39 3.40 12.51
CA PHE A 59 10.61 2.44 11.42
C PHE A 59 11.70 2.88 10.44
N MET A 60 12.13 4.13 10.46
CA MET A 60 13.12 4.70 9.54
C MET A 60 14.54 4.35 10.00
N GLN A 61 15.04 3.20 9.57
CA GLN A 61 16.33 2.68 9.97
C GLN A 61 17.42 3.02 8.95
N PRO A 62 18.51 3.70 9.34
CA PRO A 62 19.66 3.92 8.47
C PRO A 62 20.37 2.60 8.17
N ALA A 63 20.98 2.51 7.00
CA ALA A 63 21.79 1.37 6.59
C ALA A 63 23.04 1.85 5.82
N GLU A 64 24.15 1.10 5.97
CA GLU A 64 25.43 1.48 5.35
C GLU A 64 25.49 1.21 3.84
N LYS A 65 24.77 0.22 3.34
CA LYS A 65 24.86 -0.21 1.93
C LYS A 65 23.62 0.15 1.13
N GLU A 66 22.48 -0.44 1.47
CA GLU A 66 21.23 -0.26 0.76
C GLU A 66 20.14 0.15 1.75
N PRO A 67 19.17 0.97 1.32
CA PRO A 67 18.05 1.36 2.16
C PRO A 67 17.27 0.14 2.65
N ILE A 68 16.89 0.13 3.92
CA ILE A 68 16.10 -0.94 4.51
C ILE A 68 14.61 -0.70 4.22
N ARG A 69 13.96 -1.71 3.62
CA ARG A 69 12.51 -1.75 3.49
C ARG A 69 11.88 -2.05 4.85
N SER A 70 11.50 -1.02 5.60
CA SER A 70 10.92 -1.16 6.95
C SER A 70 9.40 -1.18 6.89
N VAL A 71 8.81 -2.37 7.03
CA VAL A 71 7.34 -2.53 7.02
C VAL A 71 6.75 -1.96 8.30
N VAL A 72 5.89 -0.96 8.17
CA VAL A 72 5.13 -0.35 9.27
C VAL A 72 3.90 -1.19 9.59
N VAL A 73 3.13 -1.52 8.56
CA VAL A 73 1.94 -2.37 8.66
C VAL A 73 1.66 -3.03 7.31
N GLU A 74 1.23 -4.26 7.39
CA GLU A 74 0.75 -5.04 6.25
C GLU A 74 -0.67 -5.52 6.54
N SER A 75 -1.52 -5.44 5.54
CA SER A 75 -2.92 -5.86 5.59
C SER A 75 -3.28 -6.65 4.33
N SER A 76 -4.49 -7.18 4.24
CA SER A 76 -4.99 -7.81 3.01
C SER A 76 -5.16 -6.84 1.82
N HIS A 77 -5.01 -5.54 2.05
CA HIS A 77 -5.28 -4.52 1.02
C HIS A 77 -4.02 -3.75 0.59
N SER A 78 -3.04 -3.62 1.47
CA SER A 78 -1.85 -2.81 1.20
C SER A 78 -0.72 -3.12 2.18
N VAL A 79 0.47 -2.70 1.82
CA VAL A 79 1.61 -2.61 2.73
C VAL A 79 2.07 -1.16 2.82
N ILE A 80 2.32 -0.71 4.05
CA ILE A 80 2.89 0.61 4.35
C ILE A 80 4.34 0.41 4.78
N VAL A 81 5.24 1.12 4.12
CA VAL A 81 6.69 1.00 4.32
C VAL A 81 7.26 2.37 4.67
N ALA A 82 8.14 2.41 5.65
CA ALA A 82 8.96 3.57 5.96
C ALA A 82 10.35 3.40 5.37
N TRP A 83 10.85 4.47 4.74
CA TRP A 83 12.14 4.48 4.10
C TRP A 83 13.05 5.54 4.69
N HIS A 84 14.33 5.18 4.86
CA HIS A 84 15.43 6.05 5.20
C HIS A 84 16.55 5.77 4.19
N VAL A 85 16.79 6.74 3.33
CA VAL A 85 17.74 6.64 2.22
C VAL A 85 18.86 7.66 2.50
N GLU A 86 20.06 7.16 2.80
CA GLU A 86 21.21 8.02 3.11
C GLU A 86 21.69 8.78 1.85
N PRO A 87 22.40 9.90 2.02
CA PRO A 87 22.96 10.64 0.89
C PRO A 87 23.76 9.76 -0.06
N GLY A 88 23.40 9.81 -1.35
CA GLY A 88 24.01 9.00 -2.41
C GLY A 88 23.48 7.57 -2.51
N GLN A 89 22.66 7.11 -1.58
CA GLN A 89 22.01 5.80 -1.73
C GLN A 89 20.86 5.86 -2.72
N THR A 90 20.53 4.69 -3.28
CA THR A 90 19.50 4.53 -4.31
C THR A 90 18.54 3.42 -3.93
N ILE A 91 17.23 3.66 -4.10
CA ILE A 91 16.27 2.57 -4.30
C ILE A 91 16.27 2.28 -5.80
N ALA A 92 16.69 1.07 -6.17
CA ALA A 92 16.85 0.65 -7.55
C ALA A 92 15.53 0.75 -8.32
N PRO A 93 15.57 1.13 -9.62
CA PRO A 93 14.37 1.20 -10.44
C PRO A 93 13.67 -0.15 -10.54
N HIS A 94 12.36 -0.13 -10.36
CA HIS A 94 11.49 -1.31 -10.37
C HIS A 94 10.07 -0.95 -10.77
N ILE A 95 9.24 -1.96 -10.96
CA ILE A 95 7.80 -1.81 -11.19
C ILE A 95 7.01 -2.68 -10.21
N HIS A 96 5.76 -2.29 -9.99
CA HIS A 96 4.73 -3.13 -9.41
C HIS A 96 3.76 -3.56 -10.53
N PRO A 97 3.87 -4.80 -11.08
CA PRO A 97 3.11 -5.20 -12.24
C PRO A 97 1.61 -5.24 -12.02
N ASP A 98 1.15 -5.39 -10.78
CA ASP A 98 -0.26 -5.52 -10.46
C ASP A 98 -0.79 -4.46 -9.48
N GLY A 99 0.01 -3.44 -9.18
CA GLY A 99 -0.39 -2.42 -8.22
C GLY A 99 0.25 -1.05 -8.41
N GLN A 100 -0.09 -0.18 -7.48
CA GLN A 100 0.39 1.20 -7.39
C GLN A 100 1.29 1.35 -6.17
N ASP A 101 2.36 2.14 -6.28
CA ASP A 101 3.11 2.65 -5.15
C ASP A 101 2.93 4.17 -5.01
N THR A 102 2.65 4.63 -3.81
CA THR A 102 2.42 6.05 -3.51
C THR A 102 3.35 6.47 -2.40
N TRP A 103 4.22 7.45 -2.67
CA TRP A 103 5.17 7.97 -1.69
C TRP A 103 4.75 9.34 -1.19
N THR A 104 4.90 9.56 0.12
CA THR A 104 4.78 10.87 0.75
C THR A 104 6.14 11.27 1.29
N ILE A 105 6.73 12.32 0.74
CA ILE A 105 8.08 12.77 1.09
C ILE A 105 8.02 13.60 2.37
N LEU A 106 8.78 13.17 3.38
CA LEU A 106 8.78 13.78 4.72
C LEU A 106 9.99 14.68 4.96
N SER A 107 11.17 14.29 4.47
CA SER A 107 12.41 15.09 4.60
C SER A 107 13.44 14.65 3.56
N GLY A 108 14.44 15.52 3.31
CA GLY A 108 15.47 15.30 2.30
C GLY A 108 14.97 15.53 0.89
N GLU A 109 15.85 15.36 -0.09
CA GLU A 109 15.58 15.59 -1.51
C GLU A 109 16.12 14.42 -2.33
N GLY A 110 15.55 14.15 -3.50
CA GLY A 110 15.98 13.07 -4.37
C GLY A 110 15.67 13.32 -5.84
N GLN A 111 16.32 12.51 -6.69
CA GLN A 111 15.98 12.37 -8.10
C GLN A 111 15.14 11.12 -8.27
N TYR A 112 13.84 11.30 -8.48
CA TYR A 112 12.88 10.22 -8.68
C TYR A 112 12.86 9.81 -10.14
N GLN A 113 13.15 8.53 -10.44
CA GLN A 113 13.12 7.99 -11.78
C GLN A 113 11.69 7.70 -12.22
N ILE A 114 11.32 8.13 -13.43
CA ILE A 114 9.95 8.07 -13.95
C ILE A 114 9.75 7.10 -15.12
N ASP A 115 10.84 6.58 -15.71
CA ASP A 115 10.79 5.70 -16.86
C ASP A 115 12.01 4.78 -16.99
N GLU A 116 11.96 3.88 -17.99
CA GLU A 116 13.06 2.96 -18.33
C GLU A 116 14.28 3.65 -18.96
N GLN A 117 14.13 4.87 -19.44
CA GLN A 117 15.20 5.65 -20.05
C GLN A 117 16.09 6.32 -19.01
N GLY A 118 15.66 6.29 -17.73
CA GLY A 118 16.39 6.91 -16.63
C GLY A 118 16.07 8.40 -16.46
N ASN A 119 15.01 8.91 -17.07
CA ASN A 119 14.56 10.27 -16.82
C ASN A 119 14.12 10.42 -15.37
N THR A 120 14.46 11.56 -14.77
CA THR A 120 14.18 11.83 -13.36
C THR A 120 13.46 13.16 -13.16
N VAL A 121 12.76 13.25 -12.02
CA VAL A 121 12.13 14.47 -11.52
C VAL A 121 12.63 14.68 -10.09
N ALA A 122 12.98 15.93 -9.76
CA ALA A 122 13.34 16.27 -8.40
C ALA A 122 12.12 16.15 -7.48
N ILE A 123 12.33 15.57 -6.29
CA ILE A 123 11.31 15.46 -5.25
C ILE A 123 11.81 16.08 -3.96
N VAL A 124 10.89 16.76 -3.24
CA VAL A 124 11.17 17.53 -2.02
C VAL A 124 10.12 17.24 -0.95
N PRO A 125 10.34 17.63 0.32
CA PRO A 125 9.37 17.43 1.39
C PRO A 125 8.01 18.07 1.06
N GLY A 126 6.95 17.29 1.27
CA GLY A 126 5.56 17.65 0.95
C GLY A 126 5.06 17.12 -0.38
N ASP A 127 5.94 16.64 -1.25
CA ASP A 127 5.52 16.00 -2.50
C ASP A 127 4.84 14.65 -2.23
N ILE A 128 3.86 14.35 -3.08
CA ILE A 128 3.25 13.04 -3.21
C ILE A 128 3.59 12.50 -4.60
N VAL A 129 4.26 11.36 -4.63
CA VAL A 129 4.68 10.70 -5.86
C VAL A 129 3.83 9.46 -6.07
N VAL A 130 3.36 9.22 -7.29
CA VAL A 130 2.52 8.08 -7.62
C VAL A 130 3.12 7.34 -8.80
N ALA A 131 3.47 6.08 -8.58
CA ALA A 131 3.76 5.11 -9.64
C ALA A 131 2.54 4.22 -9.82
N ASN A 132 1.81 4.39 -10.91
CA ASN A 132 0.69 3.51 -11.24
C ASN A 132 1.19 2.11 -11.65
N LYS A 133 0.25 1.18 -11.74
CA LYS A 133 0.51 -0.20 -12.19
C LYS A 133 1.49 -0.25 -13.37
N GLY A 134 2.61 -0.96 -13.20
CA GLY A 134 3.64 -1.16 -14.22
C GLY A 134 4.51 0.06 -14.54
N GLN A 135 4.35 1.19 -13.84
CA GLN A 135 5.24 2.34 -14.04
C GLN A 135 6.56 2.15 -13.30
N VAL A 136 7.64 2.42 -14.02
CA VAL A 136 9.00 2.40 -13.45
C VAL A 136 9.14 3.51 -12.42
N HIS A 137 9.73 3.18 -11.29
CA HIS A 137 10.07 4.13 -10.27
C HIS A 137 11.29 3.66 -9.45
N GLY A 138 11.98 4.62 -8.91
CA GLY A 138 13.16 4.48 -8.07
C GLY A 138 13.63 5.87 -7.64
N VAL A 139 14.62 5.98 -6.79
CA VAL A 139 15.12 7.27 -6.34
C VAL A 139 16.58 7.23 -5.98
N LEU A 140 17.30 8.31 -6.29
CA LEU A 140 18.63 8.62 -5.76
C LEU A 140 18.47 9.74 -4.72
N CYS A 141 18.94 9.56 -3.49
CA CYS A 141 19.03 10.63 -2.50
C CYS A 141 20.14 11.62 -2.89
N THR A 142 19.79 12.89 -3.10
CA THR A 142 20.70 13.94 -3.52
C THR A 142 20.93 15.04 -2.46
N SER A 143 20.18 15.01 -1.38
CA SER A 143 20.33 15.94 -0.27
C SER A 143 21.55 15.62 0.61
N VAL A 144 22.00 16.59 1.39
CA VAL A 144 23.09 16.43 2.38
C VAL A 144 22.65 15.53 3.54
N GLY A 145 21.36 15.54 3.89
CA GLY A 145 20.76 14.65 4.88
C GLY A 145 19.94 13.55 4.22
N PRO A 146 19.45 12.59 5.00
CA PRO A 146 18.71 11.45 4.45
C PRO A 146 17.36 11.86 3.87
N LEU A 147 17.01 11.26 2.73
CA LEU A 147 15.67 11.29 2.17
C LEU A 147 14.79 10.30 2.97
N ARG A 148 13.69 10.80 3.54
CA ARG A 148 12.75 10.00 4.31
C ARG A 148 11.35 10.13 3.75
N PHE A 149 10.68 9.00 3.56
CA PHE A 149 9.31 8.98 3.05
C PHE A 149 8.55 7.74 3.50
N ILE A 150 7.24 7.81 3.36
CA ILE A 150 6.33 6.67 3.53
C ILE A 150 5.86 6.24 2.16
N SER A 151 5.94 4.94 1.88
CA SER A 151 5.42 4.26 0.70
C SER A 151 4.18 3.46 1.07
N VAL A 152 3.18 3.50 0.21
CA VAL A 152 1.97 2.67 0.30
C VAL A 152 1.81 1.90 -1.00
N VAL A 153 2.08 0.60 -0.95
CA VAL A 153 1.89 -0.30 -2.10
C VAL A 153 0.52 -0.96 -1.98
N ALA A 154 -0.28 -0.87 -3.01
CA ALA A 154 -1.63 -1.42 -3.07
C ALA A 154 -1.97 -1.95 -4.49
N PRO A 155 -2.64 -3.13 -4.59
CA PRO A 155 -2.99 -4.05 -3.51
C PRO A 155 -1.77 -4.73 -2.87
N LEU A 156 -1.98 -5.58 -1.86
CA LEU A 156 -0.89 -6.31 -1.19
C LEU A 156 -0.08 -7.17 -2.16
N ASP A 157 -0.74 -7.78 -3.12
CA ASP A 157 -0.19 -8.63 -4.17
C ASP A 157 0.24 -7.86 -5.44
N ALA A 158 0.60 -6.59 -5.30
CA ALA A 158 1.03 -5.71 -6.39
C ALA A 158 2.24 -6.26 -7.20
N GLY A 159 2.96 -7.23 -6.66
CA GLY A 159 4.18 -7.77 -7.24
C GLY A 159 5.38 -6.82 -7.08
N TYR A 160 6.55 -7.29 -7.49
CA TYR A 160 7.79 -6.52 -7.54
C TYR A 160 8.69 -7.09 -8.64
N GLU A 161 9.07 -6.28 -9.60
CA GLU A 161 9.99 -6.65 -10.67
C GLU A 161 11.08 -5.58 -10.78
N PRO A 162 12.36 -5.96 -10.55
CA PRO A 162 13.46 -5.03 -10.76
C PRO A 162 13.62 -4.72 -12.24
N LEU A 163 13.96 -3.48 -12.55
CA LEU A 163 14.31 -3.12 -13.92
C LEU A 163 15.68 -3.71 -14.25
N SER A 164 15.73 -4.67 -15.18
CA SER A 164 16.98 -5.25 -15.64
C SER A 164 17.85 -4.18 -16.28
N ALA A 165 19.12 -4.08 -15.87
CA ALA A 165 20.07 -3.23 -16.56
C ALA A 165 20.11 -3.64 -18.05
N LYS A 166 19.82 -2.71 -18.95
CA LYS A 166 20.03 -2.95 -20.39
C LYS A 166 21.54 -3.08 -20.61
N THR A 167 22.00 -4.31 -20.90
CA THR A 167 23.38 -4.62 -21.31
C THR A 167 23.68 -4.04 -22.68
#